data_952a81cf5548cdc8cf05ae8ec0781dbb
#
_entry.id   952a81cf5548cdc8cf05ae8ec0781dbb
#
_cell.length_a   1.000
_cell.length_b   1.000
_cell.length_c   1.000
_cell.angle_alpha   90.00
_cell.angle_beta   90.00
_cell.angle_gamma   90.00
#
_symmetry.space_group_name_H-M   'P 1'
#
loop_
_entity.id
_entity.type
_entity.pdbx_description
1 polymer ?
#
loop_
_entity_poly.entity_id
_entity_poly.type
_entity_poly.pdbx_seq_one_letter_code
_entity_poly.pdbx_strand_id
1 'polypeptide(L)'
;LVPLLISTNCATLKMSDSGIWNTPEKAITPLQHISDEHSKVLLSQYRNDIIAYLSNAKNQILTNKDIGDIDFSKYKLVPQGTSFDSFQTKYYLQIKLKSYNEYNKNNPPLLSLTPQQRAELDFYYGICYLLKYYPQNLLTTDFEGVIFVSQYKNYNYAVNQKQPETAQFIIPHLLIKNLQANKIALSEILNNCIVIIDGMIYK
;
A
#
# COMPACT_ATOMS: atom_id res chain seq x y z
N LEU A 1 -19.95 -6.80 -14.67
CA LEU A 1 -19.21 -7.13 -13.45
C LEU A 1 -19.54 -8.58 -13.08
N VAL A 2 -18.63 -9.50 -13.43
CA VAL A 2 -18.75 -10.91 -13.04
C VAL A 2 -17.99 -11.05 -11.71
N PRO A 3 -18.62 -11.50 -10.61
CA PRO A 3 -17.90 -11.80 -9.39
C PRO A 3 -17.02 -13.02 -9.63
N LEU A 4 -15.72 -12.84 -9.64
CA LEU A 4 -14.75 -13.93 -9.64
C LEU A 4 -14.81 -14.61 -8.25
N LEU A 5 -15.59 -15.68 -8.14
CA LEU A 5 -15.52 -16.63 -7.05
C LEU A 5 -14.21 -17.42 -7.18
N ILE A 6 -13.15 -16.95 -6.55
CA ILE A 6 -11.89 -17.67 -6.44
C ILE A 6 -11.96 -18.56 -5.20
N SER A 7 -12.38 -19.82 -5.40
CA SER A 7 -12.18 -20.86 -4.40
C SER A 7 -10.69 -21.24 -4.39
N THR A 8 -9.94 -20.80 -3.39
CA THR A 8 -8.54 -21.16 -3.23
C THR A 8 -8.37 -22.09 -2.05
N ASN A 9 -8.03 -23.35 -2.34
CA ASN A 9 -7.31 -24.19 -1.38
C ASN A 9 -5.93 -23.57 -1.13
N CYS A 10 -5.84 -22.67 -0.15
CA CYS A 10 -4.56 -22.15 0.35
C CYS A 10 -4.14 -22.95 1.57
N ALA A 11 -3.05 -23.70 1.42
CA ALA A 11 -2.30 -24.23 2.56
C ALA A 11 -2.06 -23.09 3.55
N THR A 12 -2.44 -23.29 4.79
CA THR A 12 -2.24 -22.38 5.93
C THR A 12 -0.75 -22.11 6.10
N LEU A 13 -0.25 -21.06 5.46
CA LEU A 13 1.03 -20.48 5.85
C LEU A 13 0.84 -19.89 7.26
N LYS A 14 1.41 -20.54 8.27
CA LYS A 14 1.49 -20.00 9.62
C LYS A 14 2.07 -18.59 9.52
N MET A 15 1.30 -17.59 9.95
CA MET A 15 1.71 -16.17 10.03
C MET A 15 2.80 -16.00 11.13
N SER A 16 4.00 -16.53 10.89
CA SER A 16 5.16 -16.24 11.75
C SER A 16 5.77 -14.86 11.46
N ASP A 17 5.37 -14.21 10.38
CA ASP A 17 5.85 -12.86 9.97
C ASP A 17 4.95 -11.70 10.46
N SER A 18 4.09 -11.94 11.45
CA SER A 18 3.35 -10.89 12.16
C SER A 18 4.27 -9.87 12.86
N GLY A 19 5.58 -10.15 12.91
CA GLY A 19 6.56 -9.34 13.61
C GLY A 19 6.71 -7.90 13.12
N ILE A 20 6.51 -7.60 11.82
CA ILE A 20 6.70 -6.24 11.29
C ILE A 20 5.50 -5.35 11.65
N TRP A 21 4.28 -5.89 11.55
CA TRP A 21 3.11 -5.19 12.06
C TRP A 21 3.11 -5.06 13.59
N ASN A 22 3.89 -5.86 14.32
CA ASN A 22 3.93 -5.78 15.79
C ASN A 22 4.69 -4.56 16.33
N THR A 23 5.50 -3.93 15.52
CA THR A 23 6.29 -2.73 15.90
C THR A 23 6.26 -1.71 14.77
N PRO A 24 5.21 -0.84 14.70
CA PRO A 24 5.11 0.22 13.69
C PRO A 24 6.34 1.11 13.59
N GLU A 25 7.06 1.29 14.71
CA GLU A 25 8.33 2.03 14.77
C GLU A 25 9.39 1.46 13.83
N LYS A 26 9.41 0.12 13.65
CA LYS A 26 10.35 -0.55 12.74
C LYS A 26 10.02 -0.31 11.26
N ALA A 27 8.81 0.11 10.96
CA ALA A 27 8.43 0.51 9.61
C ALA A 27 8.91 1.92 9.25
N ILE A 28 9.38 2.71 10.23
CA ILE A 28 9.93 4.05 9.96
C ILE A 28 11.36 3.93 9.48
N THR A 29 11.66 4.55 8.35
CA THR A 29 13.01 4.61 7.81
C THR A 29 13.94 5.38 8.75
N PRO A 30 15.10 4.83 9.17
CA PRO A 30 16.06 5.56 9.98
C PRO A 30 16.57 6.81 9.27
N LEU A 31 16.69 7.94 9.98
CA LEU A 31 17.05 9.24 9.41
C LEU A 31 18.39 9.21 8.66
N GLN A 32 19.36 8.40 9.12
CA GLN A 32 20.65 8.24 8.45
C GLN A 32 20.55 7.60 7.05
N HIS A 33 19.44 6.94 6.74
CA HIS A 33 19.20 6.33 5.42
C HIS A 33 18.43 7.24 4.46
N ILE A 34 18.08 8.44 4.89
CA ILE A 34 17.41 9.45 4.07
C ILE A 34 18.47 10.45 3.62
N SER A 35 18.58 10.65 2.32
CA SER A 35 19.57 11.60 1.75
C SER A 35 19.05 13.04 1.71
N ASP A 36 17.75 13.23 1.52
CA ASP A 36 17.13 14.54 1.40
C ASP A 36 16.86 15.16 2.78
N GLU A 37 17.42 16.35 3.03
CA GLU A 37 17.30 17.02 4.33
C GLU A 37 15.87 17.47 4.65
N HIS A 38 15.10 17.89 3.65
CA HIS A 38 13.71 18.30 3.90
C HIS A 38 12.84 17.08 4.29
N SER A 39 13.05 15.93 3.64
CA SER A 39 12.41 14.67 4.02
C SER A 39 12.76 14.24 5.45
N LYS A 40 14.00 14.47 5.91
CA LYS A 40 14.39 14.23 7.32
C LYS A 40 13.63 15.13 8.28
N VAL A 41 13.51 16.42 7.95
CA VAL A 41 12.75 17.39 8.77
C VAL A 41 11.30 16.96 8.88
N LEU A 42 10.63 16.70 7.77
CA LEU A 42 9.24 16.22 7.75
C LEU A 42 9.08 14.92 8.55
N LEU A 43 9.97 13.94 8.34
CA LEU A 43 9.88 12.68 9.07
C LEU A 43 10.09 12.87 10.58
N SER A 44 10.98 13.76 11.00
CA SER A 44 11.18 14.08 12.41
C SER A 44 9.95 14.74 13.01
N GLN A 45 9.34 15.68 12.29
CA GLN A 45 8.16 16.43 12.71
C GLN A 45 6.94 15.51 12.86
N TYR A 46 6.67 14.63 11.88
CA TYR A 46 5.47 13.82 11.83
C TYR A 46 5.66 12.38 12.32
N ARG A 47 6.83 12.03 12.86
CA ARG A 47 7.18 10.65 13.23
C ARG A 47 6.15 10.00 14.14
N ASN A 48 5.73 10.69 15.19
CA ASN A 48 4.77 10.13 16.17
C ASN A 48 3.38 9.96 15.55
N ASP A 49 2.94 10.89 14.72
CA ASP A 49 1.66 10.81 14.02
C ASP A 49 1.63 9.65 13.03
N ILE A 50 2.73 9.40 12.33
CA ILE A 50 2.88 8.28 11.42
C ILE A 50 2.86 6.95 12.19
N ILE A 51 3.56 6.84 13.31
CA ILE A 51 3.54 5.65 14.16
C ILE A 51 2.12 5.38 14.69
N ALA A 52 1.44 6.41 15.18
CA ALA A 52 0.06 6.31 15.65
C ALA A 52 -0.88 5.86 14.51
N TYR A 53 -0.73 6.43 13.33
CA TYR A 53 -1.48 6.04 12.13
C TYR A 53 -1.28 4.56 11.79
N LEU A 54 -0.03 4.11 11.65
CA LEU A 54 0.27 2.71 11.32
C LEU A 54 -0.21 1.74 12.39
N SER A 55 -0.12 2.14 13.68
CA SER A 55 -0.63 1.36 14.82
C SER A 55 -2.15 1.24 14.79
N ASN A 56 -2.85 2.35 14.55
CA ASN A 56 -4.30 2.37 14.44
C ASN A 56 -4.77 1.53 13.24
N ALA A 57 -4.20 1.74 12.07
CA ALA A 57 -4.53 0.98 10.86
C ALA A 57 -4.36 -0.53 11.08
N LYS A 58 -3.24 -0.94 11.71
CA LYS A 58 -3.01 -2.33 12.11
C LYS A 58 -4.13 -2.87 12.99
N ASN A 59 -4.44 -2.15 14.07
CA ASN A 59 -5.46 -2.61 15.03
C ASN A 59 -6.82 -2.74 14.36
N GLN A 60 -7.20 -1.77 13.54
CA GLN A 60 -8.47 -1.79 12.81
C GLN A 60 -8.52 -2.94 11.78
N ILE A 61 -7.44 -3.19 11.06
CA ILE A 61 -7.34 -4.30 10.11
C ILE A 61 -7.43 -5.66 10.85
N LEU A 62 -6.80 -5.82 12.01
CA LEU A 62 -6.78 -7.08 12.75
C LEU A 62 -8.06 -7.34 13.56
N THR A 63 -8.76 -6.29 14.00
CA THR A 63 -9.92 -6.42 14.88
C THR A 63 -11.27 -6.25 14.20
N ASN A 64 -11.30 -5.65 13.01
CA ASN A 64 -12.55 -5.31 12.34
C ASN A 64 -13.10 -6.52 11.59
N LYS A 65 -14.08 -7.18 12.21
CA LYS A 65 -14.86 -8.29 11.61
C LYS A 65 -15.86 -7.80 10.55
N ASP A 66 -16.11 -6.49 10.50
CA ASP A 66 -17.19 -5.88 9.71
C ASP A 66 -16.77 -5.40 8.33
N ILE A 67 -15.54 -5.63 7.93
CA ILE A 67 -15.14 -5.33 6.56
C ILE A 67 -15.54 -6.54 5.70
N GLY A 68 -16.87 -6.69 5.50
CA GLY A 68 -17.56 -7.75 4.77
C GLY A 68 -16.65 -8.78 4.06
N ASP A 69 -17.00 -10.01 3.97
CA ASP A 69 -16.41 -11.16 3.23
C ASP A 69 -14.88 -11.16 2.89
N ILE A 70 -14.11 -10.15 3.33
CA ILE A 70 -12.67 -10.09 3.13
C ILE A 70 -12.00 -10.86 4.28
N ASP A 71 -11.53 -12.02 3.95
CA ASP A 71 -10.69 -12.84 4.80
C ASP A 71 -9.34 -12.13 5.03
N PHE A 72 -9.21 -11.44 6.17
CA PHE A 72 -7.96 -10.74 6.55
C PHE A 72 -6.78 -11.67 6.74
N SER A 73 -6.99 -12.99 6.86
CA SER A 73 -5.89 -13.95 6.76
C SER A 73 -5.17 -13.87 5.41
N LYS A 74 -5.82 -13.24 4.42
CA LYS A 74 -5.28 -12.96 3.08
C LYS A 74 -4.75 -11.55 2.90
N TYR A 75 -4.85 -10.67 3.91
CA TYR A 75 -4.24 -9.36 3.85
C TYR A 75 -2.71 -9.50 3.87
N LYS A 76 -2.11 -9.18 2.75
CA LYS A 76 -0.71 -9.51 2.50
C LYS A 76 0.18 -8.29 2.33
N LEU A 77 -0.31 -7.09 2.66
CA LEU A 77 0.48 -5.87 2.59
C LEU A 77 0.98 -5.47 3.98
N VAL A 78 2.29 -5.37 4.12
CA VAL A 78 2.96 -5.01 5.37
C VAL A 78 3.88 -3.82 5.16
N PRO A 79 3.75 -2.71 5.93
CA PRO A 79 4.68 -1.60 5.89
C PRO A 79 6.11 -2.05 6.20
N GLN A 80 7.06 -1.71 5.32
CA GLN A 80 8.49 -2.05 5.46
C GLN A 80 9.40 -0.83 5.51
N GLY A 81 8.92 0.32 5.09
CA GLY A 81 9.67 1.56 5.10
C GLY A 81 8.72 2.73 4.96
N THR A 82 8.85 3.70 5.85
CA THR A 82 8.06 4.92 5.81
C THR A 82 8.99 6.10 5.92
N SER A 83 8.91 7.00 4.97
CA SER A 83 9.73 8.21 4.85
C SER A 83 8.93 9.29 4.15
N PHE A 84 9.54 10.42 3.88
CA PHE A 84 9.04 11.36 2.89
C PHE A 84 9.84 11.22 1.61
N ASP A 85 9.20 11.46 0.47
CA ASP A 85 9.83 11.45 -0.85
C ASP A 85 9.20 12.55 -1.72
N SER A 86 9.91 13.00 -2.74
CA SER A 86 9.44 14.03 -3.64
C SER A 86 8.94 13.44 -4.96
N PHE A 87 7.82 13.97 -5.43
CA PHE A 87 7.30 13.71 -6.78
C PHE A 87 6.88 15.04 -7.40
N GLN A 88 7.39 15.35 -8.59
CA GLN A 88 7.14 16.63 -9.29
C GLN A 88 7.35 17.86 -8.39
N THR A 89 8.49 17.90 -7.68
CA THR A 89 8.87 18.99 -6.75
C THR A 89 8.02 19.13 -5.49
N LYS A 90 7.05 18.25 -5.26
CA LYS A 90 6.19 18.23 -4.07
C LYS A 90 6.53 17.04 -3.18
N TYR A 91 6.42 17.22 -1.87
CA TYR A 91 6.69 16.16 -0.90
C TYR A 91 5.44 15.35 -0.58
N TYR A 92 5.63 14.07 -0.37
CA TYR A 92 4.60 13.10 -0.03
C TYR A 92 5.09 12.18 1.08
N LEU A 93 4.20 11.77 1.96
CA LEU A 93 4.47 10.66 2.88
C LEU A 93 4.56 9.36 2.07
N GLN A 94 5.74 8.76 1.98
CA GLN A 94 5.94 7.49 1.28
C GLN A 94 5.83 6.32 2.25
N ILE A 95 4.96 5.35 1.93
CA ILE A 95 4.79 4.10 2.68
C ILE A 95 5.10 2.94 1.74
N LYS A 96 6.26 2.30 1.96
CA LYS A 96 6.65 1.10 1.23
C LYS A 96 5.98 -0.12 1.85
N LEU A 97 5.29 -0.89 1.03
CA LEU A 97 4.53 -2.06 1.41
C LEU A 97 5.15 -3.30 0.76
N LYS A 98 5.43 -4.31 1.55
CA LYS A 98 5.72 -5.64 1.01
C LYS A 98 4.40 -6.36 0.80
N SER A 99 4.13 -6.72 -0.44
CA SER A 99 3.04 -7.62 -0.77
C SER A 99 3.54 -9.06 -0.68
N TYR A 100 2.75 -9.92 -0.02
CA TYR A 100 2.96 -11.36 -0.05
C TYR A 100 2.17 -12.03 -1.17
N ASN A 101 1.53 -11.25 -2.04
CA ASN A 101 0.93 -11.78 -3.26
C ASN A 101 2.02 -12.32 -4.18
N GLU A 102 1.85 -13.56 -4.61
CA GLU A 102 2.71 -14.19 -5.58
C GLU A 102 1.87 -14.54 -6.81
N TYR A 103 2.19 -13.89 -7.91
CA TYR A 103 1.61 -14.19 -9.22
C TYR A 103 2.46 -15.27 -9.88
N ASN A 104 2.13 -16.52 -9.66
CA ASN A 104 2.94 -17.67 -10.10
C ASN A 104 2.09 -18.79 -10.70
N LYS A 105 2.78 -19.81 -11.26
CA LYS A 105 2.16 -20.99 -11.92
C LYS A 105 1.17 -21.78 -11.05
N ASN A 106 1.25 -21.62 -9.72
CA ASN A 106 0.35 -22.32 -8.80
C ASN A 106 -0.99 -21.59 -8.65
N ASN A 107 -1.13 -20.42 -9.25
CA ASN A 107 -2.36 -19.65 -9.30
C ASN A 107 -2.62 -19.13 -10.73
N PRO A 108 -2.98 -20.03 -11.68
CA PRO A 108 -3.13 -19.68 -13.07
C PRO A 108 -4.03 -18.48 -13.38
N PRO A 109 -5.17 -18.28 -12.69
CA PRO A 109 -6.01 -17.12 -12.95
C PRO A 109 -5.30 -15.77 -12.69
N LEU A 110 -4.34 -15.74 -11.79
CA LEU A 110 -3.57 -14.52 -11.49
C LEU A 110 -2.43 -14.28 -12.46
N LEU A 111 -1.98 -15.31 -13.19
CA LEU A 111 -0.90 -15.19 -14.17
C LEU A 111 -1.31 -14.43 -15.44
N SER A 112 -2.58 -14.51 -15.81
CA SER A 112 -3.11 -13.80 -16.98
C SER A 112 -3.36 -12.32 -16.74
N LEU A 113 -3.21 -11.85 -15.48
CA LEU A 113 -3.42 -10.45 -15.14
C LEU A 113 -2.32 -9.57 -15.73
N THR A 114 -2.73 -8.45 -16.29
CA THR A 114 -1.80 -7.39 -16.70
C THR A 114 -1.14 -6.75 -15.46
N PRO A 115 0.00 -6.05 -15.61
CA PRO A 115 0.60 -5.29 -14.51
C PRO A 115 -0.40 -4.35 -13.83
N GLN A 116 -1.23 -3.66 -14.62
CA GLN A 116 -2.27 -2.78 -14.11
C GLN A 116 -3.28 -3.52 -13.24
N GLN A 117 -3.78 -4.67 -13.68
CA GLN A 117 -4.74 -5.46 -12.91
C GLN A 117 -4.14 -5.99 -11.61
N ARG A 118 -2.85 -6.36 -11.61
CA ARG A 118 -2.15 -6.76 -10.38
C ARG A 118 -2.02 -5.59 -9.40
N ALA A 119 -1.65 -4.40 -9.89
CA ALA A 119 -1.60 -3.19 -9.08
C ALA A 119 -2.98 -2.84 -8.50
N GLU A 120 -4.05 -2.92 -9.29
CA GLU A 120 -5.43 -2.72 -8.84
C GLU A 120 -5.82 -3.69 -7.72
N LEU A 121 -5.41 -4.95 -7.80
CA LEU A 121 -5.65 -5.93 -6.72
C LEU A 121 -4.95 -5.50 -5.42
N ASP A 122 -3.68 -5.10 -5.47
CA ASP A 122 -2.96 -4.61 -4.29
C ASP A 122 -3.61 -3.35 -3.71
N PHE A 123 -4.14 -2.47 -4.57
CA PHE A 123 -4.89 -1.30 -4.12
C PHE A 123 -6.14 -1.71 -3.33
N TYR A 124 -7.00 -2.55 -3.91
CA TYR A 124 -8.27 -2.94 -3.27
C TYR A 124 -8.10 -3.87 -2.08
N TYR A 125 -7.09 -4.75 -2.08
CA TYR A 125 -6.85 -5.69 -0.98
C TYR A 125 -5.92 -5.16 0.11
N GLY A 126 -5.42 -3.93 -0.02
CA GLY A 126 -4.48 -3.41 0.97
C GLY A 126 -4.49 -1.90 1.15
N ILE A 127 -4.15 -1.16 0.11
CA ILE A 127 -3.97 0.29 0.19
C ILE A 127 -5.26 1.01 0.60
N CYS A 128 -6.40 0.54 0.13
CA CYS A 128 -7.71 1.11 0.48
C CYS A 128 -7.97 1.17 1.99
N TYR A 129 -7.49 0.19 2.75
CA TYR A 129 -7.65 0.19 4.21
C TYR A 129 -6.75 1.23 4.87
N LEU A 130 -5.53 1.38 4.39
CA LEU A 130 -4.64 2.43 4.86
C LEU A 130 -5.23 3.81 4.58
N LEU A 131 -5.82 4.03 3.42
CA LEU A 131 -6.51 5.28 3.08
C LEU A 131 -7.73 5.55 3.98
N LYS A 132 -8.52 4.53 4.26
CA LYS A 132 -9.70 4.66 5.13
C LYS A 132 -9.34 5.16 6.52
N TYR A 133 -8.21 4.73 7.04
CA TYR A 133 -7.73 5.09 8.38
C TYR A 133 -6.69 6.22 8.38
N TYR A 134 -6.50 6.90 7.24
CA TYR A 134 -5.57 8.03 7.14
C TYR A 134 -6.01 9.17 8.07
N PRO A 135 -5.18 9.61 9.02
CA PRO A 135 -5.63 10.48 10.09
C PRO A 135 -5.68 11.95 9.65
N GLN A 136 -6.57 12.72 10.27
CA GLN A 136 -6.77 14.14 9.96
C GLN A 136 -5.52 14.99 10.23
N ASN A 137 -4.73 14.66 11.27
CA ASN A 137 -3.51 15.38 11.61
C ASN A 137 -2.37 15.21 10.60
N LEU A 138 -2.47 14.23 9.69
CA LEU A 138 -1.57 14.11 8.54
C LEU A 138 -2.12 14.78 7.27
N LEU A 139 -3.33 15.33 7.27
CA LEU A 139 -3.89 16.12 6.17
C LEU A 139 -3.45 17.59 6.26
N THR A 140 -2.15 17.82 6.36
CA THR A 140 -1.53 19.14 6.52
C THR A 140 -1.26 19.80 5.18
N THR A 141 -0.67 20.99 5.20
CA THR A 141 -0.17 21.70 4.01
C THR A 141 1.34 21.56 3.81
N ASP A 142 2.04 20.91 4.74
CA ASP A 142 3.51 20.78 4.70
C ASP A 142 3.96 19.76 3.65
N PHE A 143 3.05 18.88 3.24
CA PHE A 143 3.25 17.91 2.16
C PHE A 143 1.93 17.63 1.44
N GLU A 144 1.99 17.08 0.23
CA GLU A 144 0.88 17.09 -0.74
C GLU A 144 -0.08 15.89 -0.59
N GLY A 145 0.40 14.78 -0.03
CA GLY A 145 -0.38 13.55 0.05
C GLY A 145 0.45 12.34 0.46
N VAL A 146 0.05 11.15 0.00
CA VAL A 146 0.73 9.90 0.29
C VAL A 146 1.12 9.16 -0.99
N ILE A 147 2.29 8.53 -0.98
CA ILE A 147 2.73 7.56 -1.99
C ILE A 147 2.75 6.19 -1.34
N PHE A 148 1.89 5.29 -1.80
CA PHE A 148 2.01 3.87 -1.46
C PHE A 148 2.86 3.17 -2.52
N VAL A 149 3.92 2.50 -2.08
CA VAL A 149 4.79 1.70 -2.95
C VAL A 149 4.58 0.25 -2.60
N SER A 150 3.88 -0.50 -3.45
CA SER A 150 3.69 -1.94 -3.29
C SER A 150 4.72 -2.71 -4.10
N GLN A 151 5.42 -3.65 -3.45
CA GLN A 151 6.31 -4.60 -4.10
C GLN A 151 5.74 -6.01 -3.97
N TYR A 152 5.55 -6.68 -5.10
CA TYR A 152 5.10 -8.05 -5.18
C TYR A 152 5.98 -8.87 -6.12
N LYS A 153 5.83 -10.20 -6.09
CA LYS A 153 6.62 -11.10 -6.93
C LYS A 153 5.78 -11.57 -8.11
N ASN A 154 6.23 -11.25 -9.31
CA ASN A 154 5.69 -11.78 -10.54
C ASN A 154 6.60 -12.89 -11.08
N TYR A 155 6.02 -13.97 -11.60
CA TYR A 155 6.79 -15.04 -12.22
C TYR A 155 6.95 -14.76 -13.71
N ASN A 156 8.19 -14.54 -14.13
CA ASN A 156 8.50 -14.37 -15.54
C ASN A 156 8.86 -15.74 -16.16
N TYR A 157 7.99 -16.24 -17.01
CA TYR A 157 8.18 -17.55 -17.67
C TYR A 157 9.33 -17.55 -18.68
N ALA A 158 9.61 -16.42 -19.33
CA ALA A 158 10.67 -16.34 -20.33
C ALA A 158 12.05 -16.60 -19.73
N VAL A 159 12.26 -16.18 -18.48
CA VAL A 159 13.53 -16.38 -17.74
C VAL A 159 13.42 -17.40 -16.63
N ASN A 160 12.25 -18.04 -16.47
CA ASN A 160 11.97 -19.03 -15.43
C ASN A 160 12.31 -18.55 -14.00
N GLN A 161 12.09 -17.26 -13.72
CA GLN A 161 12.46 -16.62 -12.45
C GLN A 161 11.33 -15.76 -11.91
N LYS A 162 11.26 -15.63 -10.57
CA LYS A 162 10.44 -14.63 -9.90
C LYS A 162 11.13 -13.27 -10.00
N GLN A 163 10.43 -12.31 -10.57
CA GLN A 163 10.90 -10.93 -10.64
C GLN A 163 10.07 -10.05 -9.72
N PRO A 164 10.70 -9.11 -8.99
CA PRO A 164 9.95 -8.08 -8.29
C PRO A 164 9.26 -7.18 -9.30
N GLU A 165 8.02 -6.83 -9.03
CA GLU A 165 7.27 -5.79 -9.73
C GLU A 165 6.86 -4.75 -8.70
N THR A 166 6.94 -3.48 -9.05
CA THR A 166 6.67 -2.38 -8.13
C THR A 166 5.57 -1.49 -8.68
N ALA A 167 4.52 -1.29 -7.90
CA ALA A 167 3.47 -0.32 -8.19
C ALA A 167 3.51 0.84 -7.19
N GLN A 168 3.43 2.07 -7.68
CA GLN A 168 3.35 3.28 -6.88
C GLN A 168 2.01 3.96 -7.12
N PHE A 169 1.35 4.36 -6.05
CA PHE A 169 0.08 5.08 -6.06
C PHE A 169 0.30 6.43 -5.39
N ILE A 170 0.27 7.49 -6.18
CA ILE A 170 0.49 8.87 -5.71
C ILE A 170 -0.87 9.52 -5.53
N ILE A 171 -1.25 9.73 -4.27
CA ILE A 171 -2.61 10.11 -3.88
C ILE A 171 -2.55 11.45 -3.15
N PRO A 172 -2.98 12.55 -3.79
CA PRO A 172 -3.07 13.87 -3.15
C PRO A 172 -4.05 13.89 -1.97
N HIS A 173 -3.76 14.72 -0.97
CA HIS A 173 -4.63 14.93 0.19
C HIS A 173 -6.07 15.30 -0.19
N LEU A 174 -6.27 16.02 -1.29
CA LEU A 174 -7.60 16.38 -1.76
C LEU A 174 -8.48 15.14 -2.02
N LEU A 175 -7.92 14.09 -2.63
CA LEU A 175 -8.65 12.84 -2.87
C LEU A 175 -8.98 12.14 -1.55
N ILE A 176 -8.04 12.12 -0.59
CA ILE A 176 -8.26 11.51 0.74
C ILE A 176 -9.36 12.26 1.50
N LYS A 177 -9.31 13.59 1.51
CA LYS A 177 -10.35 14.44 2.12
C LYS A 177 -11.73 14.19 1.50
N ASN A 178 -11.80 14.06 0.18
CA ASN A 178 -13.05 13.80 -0.52
C ASN A 178 -13.59 12.39 -0.21
N LEU A 179 -12.72 11.38 -0.12
CA LEU A 179 -13.11 10.03 0.29
C LEU A 179 -13.68 10.03 1.72
N GLN A 180 -12.98 10.66 2.66
CA GLN A 180 -13.41 10.72 4.07
C GLN A 180 -14.70 11.53 4.26
N ALA A 181 -14.96 12.50 3.40
CA ALA A 181 -16.20 13.26 3.37
C ALA A 181 -17.34 12.54 2.59
N ASN A 182 -17.13 11.29 2.15
CA ASN A 182 -18.05 10.52 1.30
C ASN A 182 -18.47 11.25 -0.01
N LYS A 183 -17.61 12.12 -0.53
CA LYS A 183 -17.86 12.84 -1.79
C LYS A 183 -17.45 12.02 -3.01
N ILE A 184 -16.52 11.10 -2.84
CA ILE A 184 -16.05 10.17 -3.88
C ILE A 184 -15.99 8.75 -3.33
N ALA A 185 -16.16 7.78 -4.21
CA ALA A 185 -15.96 6.37 -3.91
C ALA A 185 -14.48 5.99 -3.98
N LEU A 186 -14.12 4.84 -3.39
CA LEU A 186 -12.74 4.33 -3.41
C LEU A 186 -12.24 4.08 -4.84
N SER A 187 -13.10 3.60 -5.75
CA SER A 187 -12.78 3.42 -7.16
C SER A 187 -12.42 4.73 -7.86
N GLU A 188 -12.99 5.84 -7.41
CA GLU A 188 -12.68 7.16 -7.98
C GLU A 188 -11.28 7.64 -7.54
N ILE A 189 -10.79 7.23 -6.36
CA ILE A 189 -9.38 7.48 -5.99
C ILE A 189 -8.46 6.81 -6.99
N LEU A 190 -8.66 5.51 -7.25
CA LEU A 190 -7.81 4.77 -8.19
C LEU A 190 -7.87 5.38 -9.61
N ASN A 191 -9.02 5.92 -10.01
CA ASN A 191 -9.18 6.57 -11.31
C ASN A 191 -8.51 7.95 -11.40
N ASN A 192 -8.32 8.65 -10.29
CA ASN A 192 -7.81 10.02 -10.23
C ASN A 192 -6.43 10.16 -9.59
N CYS A 193 -5.84 9.10 -9.04
CA CYS A 193 -4.45 9.10 -8.58
C CYS A 193 -3.49 8.78 -9.74
N ILE A 194 -2.21 9.11 -9.57
CA ILE A 194 -1.16 8.70 -10.50
C ILE A 194 -0.71 7.30 -10.13
N VAL A 195 -0.68 6.39 -11.10
CA VAL A 195 -0.20 5.01 -10.94
C VAL A 195 1.03 4.80 -11.80
N ILE A 196 2.14 4.42 -11.16
CA ILE A 196 3.41 4.10 -11.81
C ILE A 196 3.72 2.63 -11.56
N ILE A 197 3.98 1.84 -12.61
CA ILE A 197 4.37 0.44 -12.49
C ILE A 197 5.70 0.25 -13.19
N ASP A 198 6.71 -0.23 -12.44
CA ASP A 198 8.09 -0.40 -12.90
C ASP A 198 8.63 0.84 -13.64
N GLY A 199 8.33 2.03 -13.12
CA GLY A 199 8.77 3.31 -13.66
C GLY A 199 7.94 3.86 -14.83
N MET A 200 6.94 3.14 -15.32
CA MET A 200 6.03 3.62 -16.37
C MET A 200 4.73 4.18 -15.76
N ILE A 201 4.34 5.36 -16.20
CA ILE A 201 3.06 5.98 -15.80
C ILE A 201 1.92 5.31 -16.58
N TYR A 202 0.93 4.77 -15.86
CA TYR A 202 -0.25 4.13 -16.42
C TYR A 202 -1.49 5.00 -16.34
N LYS A 203 -1.51 5.94 -15.40
CA LYS A 203 -2.57 6.95 -15.21
C LYS A 203 -1.97 8.23 -14.65
#